data_ab88bcbcf9dd850885e7e24b46da76e5
#
_entry.id   ab88bcbcf9dd850885e7e24b46da76e5
#
_cell.length_a   1.000
_cell.length_b   1.000
_cell.length_c   1.000
_cell.angle_alpha   90.00
_cell.angle_beta   90.00
_cell.angle_gamma   90.00
#
_symmetry.space_group_name_H-M   'P 1'
#
loop_
_entity.id
_entity.type
_entity.pdbx_description
1 polymer ?
#
loop_
_entity_poly.entity_id
_entity_poly.type
_entity_poly.pdbx_seq_one_letter_code
_entity_poly.pdbx_strand_id
1 'polypeptide(L)'
;MTPEVMTAENTRIVVDTSSNVPDALLARYRMLEVPTLVIFGQDSFRNKHELSEQDFYAKMAASKVLPTTSQPPPAYFADAYRQAFDEGAEHVMVVTVTSKLSGTFRSAQMAAQEFGVDRFTLWDSN
;
A
#
# COMPACT_ATOMS: atom_id res chain seq x y z
N MET A 1 -18.02 6.60 -10.96
CA MET A 1 -19.06 5.57 -11.06
C MET A 1 -18.43 4.19 -11.03
N THR A 2 -18.99 3.28 -10.23
CA THR A 2 -18.48 1.91 -10.14
C THR A 2 -18.85 1.15 -11.42
N PRO A 3 -17.90 0.51 -12.12
CA PRO A 3 -18.24 -0.28 -13.28
C PRO A 3 -19.05 -1.52 -12.90
N GLU A 4 -19.91 -1.98 -13.78
CA GLU A 4 -20.71 -3.20 -13.56
C GLU A 4 -19.80 -4.43 -13.48
N VAL A 5 -18.73 -4.45 -14.28
CA VAL A 5 -17.74 -5.53 -14.29
C VAL A 5 -16.37 -4.92 -14.13
N MET A 6 -15.62 -5.39 -13.13
CA MET A 6 -14.24 -4.97 -12.92
C MET A 6 -13.32 -5.79 -13.80
N THR A 7 -12.48 -5.10 -14.57
CA THR A 7 -11.54 -5.72 -15.50
C THR A 7 -10.13 -5.17 -15.26
N ALA A 8 -9.15 -5.79 -15.89
CA ALA A 8 -7.77 -5.31 -15.79
C ALA A 8 -7.60 -3.91 -16.39
N GLU A 9 -8.49 -3.51 -17.30
CA GLU A 9 -8.44 -2.21 -17.95
C GLU A 9 -9.07 -1.11 -17.11
N ASN A 10 -10.16 -1.40 -16.40
CA ASN A 10 -10.90 -0.38 -15.66
C ASN A 10 -10.62 -0.36 -14.15
N THR A 11 -9.86 -1.32 -13.64
CA THR A 11 -9.61 -1.46 -12.21
C THR A 11 -8.11 -1.60 -11.94
N ARG A 12 -7.64 -0.96 -10.87
CA ARG A 12 -6.30 -1.19 -10.35
C ARG A 12 -6.41 -1.74 -8.94
N ILE A 13 -5.47 -2.63 -8.61
CA ILE A 13 -5.37 -3.19 -7.27
C ILE A 13 -4.26 -2.45 -6.53
N VAL A 14 -4.56 -1.97 -5.33
CA VAL A 14 -3.61 -1.30 -4.45
C VAL A 14 -3.40 -2.19 -3.23
N VAL A 15 -2.14 -2.47 -2.92
CA VAL A 15 -1.75 -3.27 -1.76
C VAL A 15 -0.71 -2.49 -0.96
N ASP A 16 -0.53 -2.84 0.31
CA ASP A 16 0.58 -2.30 1.07
C ASP A 16 1.77 -3.27 1.02
N THR A 17 2.95 -2.81 1.45
CA THR A 17 4.17 -3.63 1.37
C THR A 17 4.14 -4.83 2.31
N SER A 18 3.24 -4.84 3.31
CA SER A 18 3.10 -5.99 4.21
C SER A 18 2.45 -7.20 3.53
N SER A 19 1.79 -7.00 2.39
CA SER A 19 1.21 -8.10 1.61
C SER A 19 2.30 -8.96 0.95
N ASN A 20 3.49 -8.42 0.81
CA ASN A 20 4.67 -9.12 0.31
C ASN A 20 4.48 -9.74 -1.07
N VAL A 21 3.79 -9.03 -1.95
CA VAL A 21 3.57 -9.47 -3.33
C VAL A 21 4.88 -9.37 -4.11
N PRO A 22 5.30 -10.43 -4.82
CA PRO A 22 6.53 -10.36 -5.63
C PRO A 22 6.47 -9.26 -6.68
N ASP A 23 7.60 -8.59 -6.92
CA ASP A 23 7.67 -7.49 -7.87
C ASP A 23 7.22 -7.89 -9.27
N ALA A 24 7.50 -9.12 -9.68
CA ALA A 24 7.08 -9.63 -10.99
C ALA A 24 5.56 -9.63 -11.14
N LEU A 25 4.83 -9.96 -10.06
CA LEU A 25 3.37 -9.97 -10.08
C LEU A 25 2.81 -8.56 -10.00
N LEU A 26 3.45 -7.67 -9.24
CA LEU A 26 3.06 -6.26 -9.21
C LEU A 26 3.12 -5.66 -10.61
N ALA A 27 4.21 -5.91 -11.33
CA ALA A 27 4.39 -5.40 -12.68
C ALA A 27 3.41 -6.05 -13.67
N ARG A 28 3.24 -7.37 -13.58
CA ARG A 28 2.37 -8.12 -14.51
C ARG A 28 0.93 -7.64 -14.47
N TYR A 29 0.40 -7.39 -13.26
CA TYR A 29 -0.98 -6.99 -13.07
C TYR A 29 -1.14 -5.49 -12.86
N ARG A 30 -0.06 -4.73 -13.00
CA ARG A 30 -0.02 -3.28 -12.80
C ARG A 30 -0.59 -2.88 -11.44
N MET A 31 -0.24 -3.66 -10.41
CA MET A 31 -0.65 -3.37 -9.05
C MET A 31 0.18 -2.22 -8.49
N LEU A 32 -0.44 -1.40 -7.66
CA LEU A 32 0.25 -0.31 -6.99
C LEU A 32 0.51 -0.70 -5.54
N GLU A 33 1.72 -0.46 -5.08
CA GLU A 33 2.14 -0.83 -3.73
C GLU A 33 2.38 0.41 -2.89
N VAL A 34 1.73 0.46 -1.73
CA VAL A 34 1.87 1.56 -0.78
C VAL A 34 2.84 1.14 0.33
N PRO A 35 3.91 1.89 0.56
CA PRO A 35 4.93 1.46 1.52
C PRO A 35 4.51 1.68 2.97
N THR A 36 4.74 0.66 3.80
CA THR A 36 4.79 0.85 5.25
C THR A 36 6.10 1.55 5.59
N LEU A 37 6.18 2.11 6.78
CA LEU A 37 7.41 2.72 7.26
C LEU A 37 8.17 1.73 8.12
N VAL A 38 9.50 1.68 7.90
CA VAL A 38 10.42 0.90 8.74
C VAL A 38 11.22 1.90 9.55
N ILE A 39 11.25 1.73 10.86
CA ILE A 39 11.85 2.69 11.78
C ILE A 39 13.01 2.04 12.53
N PHE A 40 14.19 2.65 12.43
CA PHE A 40 15.37 2.30 13.20
C PHE A 40 15.70 3.49 14.10
N GLY A 41 15.29 3.44 15.38
CA GLY A 41 15.50 4.56 16.28
C GLY A 41 14.71 5.78 15.83
N GLN A 42 15.43 6.82 15.39
CA GLN A 42 14.82 8.06 14.90
C GLN A 42 14.74 8.11 13.38
N ASP A 43 15.35 7.15 12.69
CA ASP A 43 15.35 7.10 11.23
C ASP A 43 14.20 6.28 10.72
N SER A 44 13.45 6.81 9.74
CA SER A 44 12.35 6.10 9.12
C SER A 44 12.55 6.01 7.61
N PHE A 45 12.14 4.87 7.04
CA PHE A 45 12.31 4.58 5.62
C PHE A 45 11.03 3.99 5.05
N ARG A 46 10.71 4.35 3.82
CA ARG A 46 9.61 3.69 3.09
C ARG A 46 10.08 2.30 2.68
N ASN A 47 9.38 1.29 3.19
CA ASN A 47 9.75 -0.10 2.91
C ASN A 47 9.76 -0.36 1.41
N LYS A 48 10.82 -1.00 0.91
CA LYS A 48 11.09 -1.30 -0.50
C LYS A 48 11.39 -0.08 -1.37
N HIS A 49 10.86 1.09 -1.04
CA HIS A 49 11.07 2.31 -1.84
C HIS A 49 12.36 3.03 -1.46
N GLU A 50 12.64 3.13 -0.17
CA GLU A 50 13.84 3.76 0.36
C GLU A 50 14.79 2.78 1.03
N LEU A 51 14.30 1.57 1.32
CA LEU A 51 15.06 0.54 2.02
C LEU A 51 14.75 -0.81 1.38
N SER A 52 15.69 -1.36 0.62
CA SER A 52 15.56 -2.67 0.02
C SER A 52 15.60 -3.75 1.10
N GLU A 53 15.18 -4.97 0.75
CA GLU A 53 15.25 -6.10 1.67
C GLU A 53 16.68 -6.36 2.14
N GLN A 54 17.65 -6.26 1.24
CA GLN A 54 19.06 -6.41 1.55
C GLN A 54 19.55 -5.35 2.53
N ASP A 55 19.19 -4.08 2.28
CA ASP A 55 19.54 -2.96 3.14
C ASP A 55 18.88 -3.10 4.52
N PHE A 56 17.66 -3.61 4.56
CA PHE A 56 16.93 -3.84 5.82
C PHE A 56 17.72 -4.83 6.70
N TYR A 57 18.12 -5.97 6.14
CA TYR A 57 18.87 -6.96 6.89
C TYR A 57 20.25 -6.46 7.31
N ALA A 58 20.91 -5.70 6.44
CA ALA A 58 22.20 -5.12 6.76
C ALA A 58 22.09 -4.11 7.92
N LYS A 59 21.08 -3.25 7.91
CA LYS A 59 20.83 -2.30 8.99
C LYS A 59 20.44 -3.01 10.28
N MET A 60 19.64 -4.05 10.19
CA MET A 60 19.23 -4.82 11.36
C MET A 60 20.43 -5.47 12.04
N ALA A 61 21.37 -6.01 11.25
CA ALA A 61 22.60 -6.62 11.78
C ALA A 61 23.52 -5.60 12.43
N ALA A 62 23.57 -4.38 11.88
CA ALA A 62 24.46 -3.32 12.37
C ALA A 62 23.85 -2.49 13.50
N SER A 63 22.54 -2.50 13.66
CA SER A 63 21.81 -1.66 14.61
C SER A 63 21.76 -2.32 15.99
N LYS A 64 21.89 -1.50 17.03
CA LYS A 64 21.69 -1.94 18.42
C LYS A 64 20.22 -1.88 18.83
N VAL A 65 19.38 -1.27 17.99
CA VAL A 65 17.95 -1.09 18.27
C VAL A 65 17.16 -1.92 17.28
N LEU A 66 16.18 -2.70 17.76
CA LEU A 66 15.32 -3.47 16.88
C LEU A 66 14.44 -2.53 16.06
N PRO A 67 14.25 -2.83 14.76
CA PRO A 67 13.38 -2.02 13.94
C PRO A 67 11.92 -2.22 14.32
N THR A 68 11.11 -1.18 14.13
CA THR A 68 9.66 -1.24 14.24
C THR A 68 9.05 -0.84 12.91
N THR A 69 7.78 -1.12 12.72
CA THR A 69 7.06 -0.71 11.52
C THR A 69 5.89 0.17 11.89
N SER A 70 5.51 1.04 10.96
CA SER A 70 4.35 1.89 11.13
C SER A 70 3.47 1.78 9.89
N GLN A 71 2.15 1.94 10.08
CA GLN A 71 1.20 1.92 8.98
C GLN A 71 1.48 3.07 8.00
N PRO A 72 1.17 2.88 6.71
CA PRO A 72 1.27 3.99 5.76
C PRO A 72 0.29 5.10 6.16
N PRO A 73 0.71 6.37 6.12
CA PRO A 73 -0.24 7.46 6.34
C PRO A 73 -1.25 7.55 5.18
N PRO A 74 -2.44 8.14 5.41
CA PRO A 74 -3.44 8.26 4.34
C PRO A 74 -2.90 8.91 3.07
N ALA A 75 -1.98 9.87 3.19
CA ALA A 75 -1.40 10.54 2.02
C ALA A 75 -0.72 9.58 1.05
N TYR A 76 -0.12 8.50 1.55
CA TYR A 76 0.53 7.51 0.67
C TYR A 76 -0.51 6.73 -0.15
N PHE A 77 -1.64 6.40 0.46
CA PHE A 77 -2.75 5.78 -0.27
C PHE A 77 -3.36 6.76 -1.27
N ALA A 78 -3.50 8.03 -0.90
CA ALA A 78 -4.03 9.05 -1.79
C ALA A 78 -3.15 9.19 -3.05
N ASP A 79 -1.84 9.16 -2.90
CA ASP A 79 -0.90 9.21 -4.02
C ASP A 79 -1.08 8.02 -4.96
N ALA A 80 -1.23 6.81 -4.40
CA ALA A 80 -1.46 5.60 -5.19
C ALA A 80 -2.80 5.65 -5.92
N TYR A 81 -3.85 6.14 -5.26
CA TYR A 81 -5.17 6.26 -5.88
C TYR A 81 -5.14 7.26 -7.03
N ARG A 82 -4.48 8.39 -6.82
CA ARG A 82 -4.34 9.41 -7.87
C ARG A 82 -3.61 8.83 -9.07
N GLN A 83 -2.55 8.06 -8.84
CA GLN A 83 -1.83 7.40 -9.92
C GLN A 83 -2.74 6.42 -10.66
N ALA A 84 -3.53 5.62 -9.95
CA ALA A 84 -4.44 4.65 -10.56
C ALA A 84 -5.44 5.35 -11.48
N PHE A 85 -6.07 6.42 -11.00
CA PHE A 85 -7.05 7.16 -11.81
C PHE A 85 -6.40 7.88 -12.97
N ASP A 86 -5.20 8.42 -12.79
CA ASP A 86 -4.44 9.06 -13.88
C ASP A 86 -4.07 8.06 -14.97
N GLU A 87 -3.88 6.79 -14.61
CA GLU A 87 -3.60 5.72 -15.57
C GLU A 87 -4.86 5.19 -16.25
N GLY A 88 -6.01 5.73 -15.93
CA GLY A 88 -7.26 5.39 -16.59
C GLY A 88 -8.19 4.46 -15.82
N ALA A 89 -7.88 4.11 -14.57
CA ALA A 89 -8.77 3.27 -13.77
C ALA A 89 -10.07 4.02 -13.46
N GLU A 90 -11.16 3.28 -13.50
CA GLU A 90 -12.47 3.79 -13.07
C GLU A 90 -12.78 3.34 -11.65
N HIS A 91 -12.14 2.26 -11.21
CA HIS A 91 -12.36 1.66 -9.91
C HIS A 91 -11.03 1.21 -9.32
N VAL A 92 -10.90 1.31 -7.98
CA VAL A 92 -9.70 0.85 -7.26
C VAL A 92 -10.12 -0.18 -6.22
N MET A 93 -9.47 -1.35 -6.27
CA MET A 93 -9.63 -2.39 -5.26
C MET A 93 -8.42 -2.33 -4.34
N VAL A 94 -8.66 -2.18 -3.04
CA VAL A 94 -7.60 -2.07 -2.05
C VAL A 94 -7.63 -3.30 -1.15
N VAL A 95 -6.48 -3.98 -1.03
CA VAL A 95 -6.32 -5.13 -0.15
C VAL A 95 -5.24 -4.80 0.87
N THR A 96 -5.60 -4.78 2.14
CA THR A 96 -4.66 -4.43 3.21
C THR A 96 -4.54 -5.57 4.23
N VAL A 97 -3.50 -5.47 5.07
CA VAL A 97 -3.38 -6.32 6.25
C VAL A 97 -4.58 -6.07 7.17
N THR A 98 -4.93 -7.08 7.95
CA THR A 98 -6.12 -7.02 8.83
C THR A 98 -6.13 -5.78 9.72
N SER A 99 -7.30 -5.16 9.84
CA SER A 99 -7.51 -4.01 10.73
C SER A 99 -7.30 -4.34 12.20
N LYS A 100 -7.31 -5.62 12.55
CA LYS A 100 -7.07 -6.08 13.92
C LYS A 100 -5.61 -5.96 14.32
N LEU A 101 -4.68 -5.93 13.35
CA LEU A 101 -3.25 -5.90 13.61
C LEU A 101 -2.61 -4.55 13.25
N SER A 102 -3.29 -3.71 12.47
CA SER A 102 -2.69 -2.49 11.95
C SER A 102 -3.76 -1.47 11.58
N GLY A 103 -3.40 -0.18 11.62
CA GLY A 103 -4.25 0.90 11.16
C GLY A 103 -4.19 1.12 9.65
N THR A 104 -3.52 0.25 8.91
CA THR A 104 -3.35 0.39 7.45
C THR A 104 -4.71 0.49 6.73
N PHE A 105 -5.65 -0.37 7.08
CA PHE A 105 -6.98 -0.36 6.46
C PHE A 105 -7.69 0.98 6.68
N ARG A 106 -7.58 1.53 7.89
CA ARG A 106 -8.18 2.83 8.21
C ARG A 106 -7.54 3.96 7.40
N SER A 107 -6.21 3.93 7.22
CA SER A 107 -5.52 4.90 6.37
C SER A 107 -6.05 4.83 4.94
N ALA A 108 -6.25 3.61 4.43
CA ALA A 108 -6.80 3.39 3.09
C ALA A 108 -8.22 3.95 2.98
N GLN A 109 -9.06 3.74 3.99
CA GLN A 109 -10.42 4.26 4.03
C GLN A 109 -10.45 5.79 4.03
N MET A 110 -9.60 6.39 4.87
CA MET A 110 -9.55 7.85 4.98
C MET A 110 -9.15 8.49 3.65
N ALA A 111 -8.17 7.91 2.96
CA ALA A 111 -7.76 8.41 1.66
C ALA A 111 -8.86 8.23 0.60
N ALA A 112 -9.59 7.12 0.65
CA ALA A 112 -10.66 6.85 -0.31
C ALA A 112 -11.79 7.89 -0.24
N GLN A 113 -12.04 8.46 0.93
CA GLN A 113 -13.08 9.47 1.11
C GLN A 113 -12.82 10.73 0.29
N GLU A 114 -11.57 11.05 0.01
CA GLU A 114 -11.20 12.21 -0.81
C GLU A 114 -11.56 12.03 -2.29
N PHE A 115 -11.68 10.78 -2.74
CA PHE A 115 -11.90 10.46 -4.16
C PHE A 115 -13.32 9.98 -4.45
N GLY A 116 -14.14 9.75 -3.41
CA GLY A 116 -15.48 9.20 -3.54
C GLY A 116 -15.50 7.70 -3.30
N VAL A 117 -16.14 7.29 -2.19
CA VAL A 117 -16.09 5.90 -1.70
C VAL A 117 -16.69 4.88 -2.67
N ASP A 118 -17.60 5.30 -3.56
CA ASP A 118 -18.22 4.43 -4.55
C ASP A 118 -17.25 3.97 -5.64
N ARG A 119 -16.08 4.60 -5.73
CA ARG A 119 -15.02 4.23 -6.68
C ARG A 119 -14.06 3.17 -6.14
N PHE A 120 -14.34 2.65 -4.93
CA PHE A 120 -13.42 1.76 -4.22
C PHE A 120 -14.10 0.49 -3.75
N THR A 121 -13.35 -0.60 -3.77
CA THR A 121 -13.65 -1.81 -3.01
C THR A 121 -12.51 -1.98 -2.03
N LEU A 122 -12.81 -1.85 -0.74
CA LEU A 122 -11.81 -1.94 0.32
C LEU A 122 -11.94 -3.30 1.00
N TRP A 123 -10.88 -4.08 0.94
CA TRP A 123 -10.86 -5.42 1.51
C TRP A 123 -9.93 -5.46 2.72
N ASP A 124 -10.52 -5.74 3.90
CA ASP A 124 -9.78 -6.00 5.13
C ASP A 124 -9.47 -7.50 5.16
N SER A 125 -8.19 -7.86 5.21
CA SER A 125 -7.73 -9.26 5.17
C SER A 125 -8.06 -10.06 6.43
N ASN A 126 -8.88 -9.57 7.24
CA ASN A 126 -9.32 -10.07 8.53
C ASN A 126 -9.30 -11.60 8.67
#